data_167a27f623fa0048da66c568f2b1b67a
#
_entry.id   167a27f623fa0048da66c568f2b1b67a
#
_cell.length_a   1.000
_cell.length_b   1.000
_cell.length_c   1.000
_cell.angle_alpha   90.00
_cell.angle_beta   90.00
_cell.angle_gamma   90.00
#
_symmetry.space_group_name_H-M   'P 1'
#
loop_
_entity.id
_entity.type
_entity.pdbx_description
1 polymer ?
#
loop_
_entity_poly.entity_id
_entity_poly.type
_entity_poly.pdbx_seq_one_letter_code
_entity_poly.pdbx_strand_id
1 'polypeptide(L)'
;APEIAWVGQTEEQVKASGRPYKTGVFPFLASGRARAMEGAQGFAKVIAAQNDDEILGVHIIGPLAGELIAEAVLALEYSASSEDLQRTIHAHPTLSEALHEAALAADKRAIDSINR
;
A
#
# COMPACT_ATOMS: atom_id res chain seq x y z
N ALA A 1 18.34 3.05 -8.37
CA ALA A 1 17.34 2.61 -9.33
C ALA A 1 16.06 2.24 -8.60
N PRO A 2 14.89 2.50 -9.18
CA PRO A 2 13.64 2.09 -8.58
C PRO A 2 13.52 0.55 -8.54
N GLU A 3 12.95 0.05 -7.47
CA GLU A 3 12.69 -1.37 -7.28
C GLU A 3 11.20 -1.63 -7.47
N ILE A 4 10.87 -2.86 -7.80
CA ILE A 4 9.49 -3.33 -7.89
C ILE A 4 9.36 -4.51 -6.94
N ALA A 5 8.38 -4.44 -6.02
CA ALA A 5 8.12 -5.53 -5.10
C ALA A 5 6.61 -5.71 -4.96
N TRP A 6 6.17 -6.95 -4.83
CA TRP A 6 4.74 -7.22 -4.63
C TRP A 6 4.54 -8.50 -3.84
N VAL A 7 3.36 -8.62 -3.25
CA VAL A 7 2.89 -9.83 -2.60
C VAL A 7 1.39 -9.98 -2.87
N GLY A 8 0.93 -11.22 -2.97
CA GLY A 8 -0.48 -11.50 -3.22
C GLY A 8 -0.87 -11.30 -4.68
N GLN A 9 -2.13 -10.93 -4.90
CA GLN A 9 -2.73 -10.87 -6.22
C GLN A 9 -2.57 -9.50 -6.86
N THR A 10 -2.52 -9.48 -8.18
CA THR A 10 -2.64 -8.24 -8.95
C THR A 10 -4.12 -7.85 -9.04
N GLU A 11 -4.37 -6.60 -9.38
CA GLU A 11 -5.73 -6.14 -9.60
C GLU A 11 -6.42 -6.91 -10.73
N GLU A 12 -5.67 -7.23 -11.80
CA GLU A 12 -6.21 -8.02 -12.90
C GLU A 12 -6.66 -9.41 -12.45
N GLN A 13 -5.87 -10.04 -11.58
CA GLN A 13 -6.24 -11.36 -11.03
C GLN A 13 -7.49 -11.27 -10.16
N VAL A 14 -7.60 -10.23 -9.36
CA VAL A 14 -8.79 -10.02 -8.52
C VAL A 14 -10.02 -9.76 -9.38
N LYS A 15 -9.90 -8.95 -10.43
CA LYS A 15 -10.99 -8.72 -11.38
C LYS A 15 -11.45 -10.03 -12.02
N ALA A 16 -10.50 -10.85 -12.46
CA ALA A 16 -10.81 -12.12 -13.12
C ALA A 16 -11.53 -13.09 -12.18
N SER A 17 -11.29 -12.99 -10.87
CA SER A 17 -11.98 -13.83 -9.89
C SER A 17 -13.44 -13.44 -9.67
N GLY A 18 -13.83 -12.24 -10.08
CA GLY A 18 -15.17 -11.71 -9.85
C GLY A 18 -15.41 -11.20 -8.43
N ARG A 19 -14.42 -11.26 -7.55
CA ARG A 19 -14.57 -10.82 -6.16
C ARG A 19 -14.59 -9.29 -6.09
N PRO A 20 -15.61 -8.67 -5.48
CA PRO A 20 -15.62 -7.22 -5.31
C PRO A 20 -14.43 -6.77 -4.45
N TYR A 21 -13.77 -5.71 -4.90
CA TYR A 21 -12.56 -5.22 -4.25
C TYR A 21 -12.50 -3.69 -4.28
N LYS A 22 -11.58 -3.17 -3.49
CA LYS A 22 -11.25 -1.75 -3.45
C LYS A 22 -9.74 -1.61 -3.52
N THR A 23 -9.26 -0.46 -4.00
CA THR A 23 -7.84 -0.18 -4.09
C THR A 23 -7.52 1.17 -3.48
N GLY A 24 -6.32 1.28 -2.94
CA GLY A 24 -5.77 2.56 -2.52
C GLY A 24 -4.35 2.68 -3.03
N VAL A 25 -4.01 3.85 -3.54
CA VAL A 25 -2.69 4.17 -4.08
C VAL A 25 -2.16 5.42 -3.39
N PHE A 26 -0.92 5.34 -2.94
CA PHE A 26 -0.24 6.49 -2.37
C PHE A 26 1.04 6.74 -3.17
N PRO A 27 1.11 7.86 -3.92
CA PRO A 27 2.33 8.17 -4.66
C PRO A 27 3.42 8.66 -3.70
N PHE A 28 4.67 8.23 -3.93
CA PHE A 28 5.78 8.61 -3.06
C PHE A 28 6.04 10.11 -3.06
N LEU A 29 5.65 10.82 -4.11
CA LEU A 29 5.74 12.29 -4.12
C LEU A 29 5.03 12.95 -2.95
N ALA A 30 4.03 12.29 -2.37
CA ALA A 30 3.31 12.80 -1.22
C ALA A 30 4.03 12.50 0.12
N SER A 31 5.08 11.67 0.10
CA SER A 31 5.83 11.31 1.31
C SER A 31 6.94 12.31 1.57
N GLY A 32 6.98 12.90 2.76
CA GLY A 32 8.06 13.79 3.16
C GLY A 32 9.42 13.10 3.13
N ARG A 33 9.48 11.83 3.55
CA ARG A 33 10.73 11.08 3.55
C ARG A 33 11.23 10.80 2.14
N ALA A 34 10.33 10.39 1.23
CA ALA A 34 10.72 10.11 -0.15
C ALA A 34 11.21 11.38 -0.85
N ARG A 35 10.56 12.51 -0.61
CA ARG A 35 10.99 13.80 -1.17
C ARG A 35 12.37 14.19 -0.67
N ALA A 36 12.64 13.97 0.61
CA ALA A 36 13.94 14.29 1.21
C ALA A 36 15.06 13.40 0.63
N MET A 37 14.73 12.21 0.14
CA MET A 37 15.69 11.27 -0.43
C MET A 37 15.93 11.45 -1.92
N GLU A 38 15.31 12.42 -2.55
CA GLU A 38 15.41 12.64 -4.00
C GLU A 38 14.98 11.42 -4.82
N GLY A 39 14.17 10.53 -4.25
CA GLY A 39 13.72 9.30 -4.89
C GLY A 39 12.22 9.15 -4.89
N ALA A 40 11.50 10.26 -5.05
CA ALA A 40 10.07 10.31 -4.84
C ALA A 40 9.22 9.74 -5.98
N GLN A 41 9.80 8.94 -6.87
CA GLN A 41 9.05 8.30 -7.95
C GLN A 41 8.46 6.97 -7.50
N GLY A 42 7.30 6.64 -8.06
CA GLY A 42 6.64 5.38 -7.77
C GLY A 42 5.47 5.55 -6.81
N PHE A 43 5.00 4.42 -6.29
CA PHE A 43 3.80 4.40 -5.47
C PHE A 43 3.73 3.12 -4.64
N ALA A 44 2.87 3.15 -3.61
CA ALA A 44 2.41 1.96 -2.91
C ALA A 44 0.92 1.76 -3.23
N LYS A 45 0.51 0.53 -3.49
CA LYS A 45 -0.88 0.19 -3.82
C LYS A 45 -1.35 -0.97 -2.96
N VAL A 46 -2.51 -0.82 -2.33
CA VAL A 46 -3.16 -1.87 -1.56
C VAL A 46 -4.45 -2.26 -2.26
N ILE A 47 -4.68 -3.56 -2.41
CA ILE A 47 -5.92 -4.13 -2.92
C ILE A 47 -6.56 -4.91 -1.79
N ALA A 48 -7.80 -4.61 -1.48
CA ALA A 48 -8.53 -5.26 -0.39
C ALA A 48 -9.91 -5.71 -0.87
N ALA A 49 -10.42 -6.78 -0.26
CA ALA A 49 -11.77 -7.24 -0.54
C ALA A 49 -12.79 -6.24 -0.01
N GLN A 50 -13.87 -6.04 -0.77
CA GLN A 50 -14.89 -5.08 -0.40
C GLN A 50 -15.70 -5.52 0.82
N ASN A 51 -15.95 -6.82 0.95
CA ASN A 51 -16.88 -7.33 1.96
C ASN A 51 -16.25 -7.53 3.33
N ASP A 52 -15.03 -8.06 3.41
CA ASP A 52 -14.39 -8.38 4.70
C ASP A 52 -13.08 -7.62 4.93
N ASP A 53 -12.73 -6.74 3.99
CA ASP A 53 -11.54 -5.91 4.09
C ASP A 53 -10.22 -6.68 4.09
N GLU A 54 -10.24 -7.96 3.70
CA GLU A 54 -9.02 -8.76 3.62
C GLU A 54 -8.05 -8.16 2.60
N ILE A 55 -6.77 -8.04 2.97
CA ILE A 55 -5.74 -7.57 2.02
C ILE A 55 -5.49 -8.70 1.03
N LEU A 56 -5.72 -8.42 -0.26
CA LEU A 56 -5.56 -9.38 -1.35
C LEU A 56 -4.22 -9.24 -2.04
N GLY A 57 -3.66 -8.04 -2.09
CA GLY A 57 -2.37 -7.80 -2.71
C GLY A 57 -1.83 -6.43 -2.37
N VAL A 58 -0.50 -6.33 -2.40
CA VAL A 58 0.23 -5.08 -2.19
C VAL A 58 1.32 -4.98 -3.23
N HIS A 59 1.43 -3.83 -3.87
CA HIS A 59 2.41 -3.59 -4.93
C HIS A 59 3.12 -2.29 -4.63
N ILE A 60 4.45 -2.32 -4.67
CA ILE A 60 5.27 -1.14 -4.39
C ILE A 60 6.27 -0.98 -5.54
N ILE A 61 6.31 0.21 -6.11
CA ILE A 61 7.30 0.60 -7.10
C ILE A 61 8.01 1.83 -6.55
N GLY A 62 9.33 1.78 -6.42
CA GLY A 62 10.06 2.93 -5.94
C GLY A 62 11.30 2.57 -5.12
N PRO A 63 11.89 3.55 -4.45
CA PRO A 63 13.10 3.32 -3.68
C PRO A 63 12.82 2.38 -2.51
N LEU A 64 13.70 1.40 -2.33
CA LEU A 64 13.65 0.45 -1.22
C LEU A 64 12.37 -0.39 -1.17
N ALA A 65 11.72 -0.61 -2.33
CA ALA A 65 10.48 -1.40 -2.38
C ALA A 65 10.68 -2.79 -1.78
N GLY A 66 11.82 -3.43 -2.00
CA GLY A 66 12.13 -4.74 -1.44
C GLY A 66 12.17 -4.76 0.08
N GLU A 67 12.59 -3.65 0.70
CA GLU A 67 12.57 -3.52 2.16
C GLU A 67 11.15 -3.24 2.65
N LEU A 68 10.44 -2.36 1.95
CA LEU A 68 9.11 -1.92 2.38
C LEU A 68 8.07 -3.02 2.27
N ILE A 69 8.22 -3.95 1.35
CA ILE A 69 7.23 -5.01 1.14
C ILE A 69 7.14 -5.99 2.31
N ALA A 70 8.15 -6.04 3.17
CA ALA A 70 8.19 -6.99 4.28
C ALA A 70 7.00 -6.86 5.22
N GLU A 71 6.55 -5.64 5.50
CA GLU A 71 5.38 -5.41 6.33
C GLU A 71 4.12 -5.98 5.67
N ALA A 72 3.99 -5.81 4.35
CA ALA A 72 2.86 -6.34 3.61
C ALA A 72 2.86 -7.87 3.57
N VAL A 73 4.03 -8.49 3.42
CA VAL A 73 4.15 -9.94 3.47
C VAL A 73 3.67 -10.46 4.82
N LEU A 74 4.11 -9.83 5.90
CA LEU A 74 3.68 -10.19 7.25
C LEU A 74 2.17 -10.03 7.41
N ALA A 75 1.62 -8.93 6.91
CA ALA A 75 0.18 -8.67 6.99
C ALA A 75 -0.63 -9.76 6.27
N LEU A 76 -0.23 -10.15 5.05
CA LEU A 76 -0.92 -11.21 4.33
C LEU A 76 -0.79 -12.55 5.04
N GLU A 77 0.38 -12.85 5.59
CA GLU A 77 0.63 -14.10 6.30
C GLU A 77 -0.30 -14.27 7.50
N TYR A 78 -0.62 -13.19 8.19
CA TYR A 78 -1.53 -13.20 9.33
C TYR A 78 -2.97 -12.83 8.96
N SER A 79 -3.30 -12.81 7.67
CA SER A 79 -4.65 -12.51 7.17
C SER A 79 -5.19 -11.16 7.66
N ALA A 80 -4.32 -10.16 7.72
CA ALA A 80 -4.71 -8.84 8.18
C ALA A 80 -5.70 -8.18 7.22
N SER A 81 -6.55 -7.32 7.75
CA SER A 81 -7.41 -6.45 6.96
C SER A 81 -6.69 -5.15 6.62
N SER A 82 -7.21 -4.40 5.63
CA SER A 82 -6.65 -3.09 5.35
C SER A 82 -6.82 -2.15 6.55
N GLU A 83 -7.89 -2.31 7.32
CA GLU A 83 -8.10 -1.55 8.56
C GLU A 83 -7.00 -1.81 9.58
N ASP A 84 -6.48 -3.04 9.66
CA ASP A 84 -5.36 -3.34 10.55
C ASP A 84 -4.14 -2.50 10.20
N LEU A 85 -3.83 -2.33 8.90
CA LEU A 85 -2.74 -1.45 8.47
C LEU A 85 -3.06 0.02 8.75
N GLN A 86 -4.31 0.42 8.55
CA GLN A 86 -4.74 1.80 8.79
C GLN A 86 -4.57 2.19 10.26
N ARG A 87 -4.77 1.25 11.16
CA ARG A 87 -4.69 1.49 12.61
C ARG A 87 -3.29 1.29 13.18
N THR A 88 -2.39 0.71 12.41
CA THR A 88 -1.02 0.52 12.86
C THR A 88 -0.30 1.87 12.86
N ILE A 89 0.37 2.19 13.97
CA ILE A 89 1.15 3.42 14.04
C ILE A 89 2.50 3.18 13.38
N HIS A 90 2.80 3.98 12.37
CA HIS A 90 4.06 3.92 11.65
C HIS A 90 4.95 5.10 12.07
N ALA A 91 6.26 4.85 12.12
CA ALA A 91 7.21 5.91 12.45
C ALA A 91 7.16 7.03 11.40
N HIS A 92 7.25 8.27 11.85
CA HIS A 92 7.23 9.45 11.01
C HIS A 92 8.52 10.26 11.19
N PRO A 93 9.20 10.73 10.15
CA PRO A 93 8.89 10.47 8.73
C PRO A 93 9.63 9.23 8.22
N THR A 94 8.91 8.26 7.65
CA THR A 94 9.49 7.07 7.06
C THR A 94 8.80 6.71 5.77
N LEU A 95 9.46 5.90 4.93
CA LEU A 95 8.84 5.39 3.71
C LEU A 95 7.73 4.37 4.01
N SER A 96 7.78 3.72 5.18
CA SER A 96 6.74 2.77 5.60
C SER A 96 5.37 3.42 5.71
N GLU A 97 5.32 4.73 5.95
CA GLU A 97 4.06 5.46 5.98
C GLU A 97 3.31 5.37 4.64
N ALA A 98 4.02 5.13 3.53
CA ALA A 98 3.39 4.99 2.22
C ALA A 98 2.41 3.81 2.20
N LEU A 99 2.74 2.69 2.84
CA LEU A 99 1.85 1.54 2.93
C LEU A 99 0.62 1.87 3.77
N HIS A 100 0.82 2.54 4.89
CA HIS A 100 -0.26 3.01 5.75
C HIS A 100 -1.21 3.94 4.99
N GLU A 101 -0.67 4.91 4.27
CA GLU A 101 -1.46 5.85 3.48
C GLU A 101 -2.19 5.16 2.32
N ALA A 102 -1.56 4.16 1.68
CA ALA A 102 -2.23 3.40 0.62
C ALA A 102 -3.44 2.63 1.18
N ALA A 103 -3.32 2.05 2.37
CA ALA A 103 -4.43 1.38 3.02
C ALA A 103 -5.56 2.36 3.36
N LEU A 104 -5.21 3.55 3.86
CA LEU A 104 -6.20 4.61 4.10
C LEU A 104 -6.89 5.04 2.81
N ALA A 105 -6.11 5.18 1.72
CA ALA A 105 -6.66 5.59 0.42
C ALA A 105 -7.65 4.56 -0.13
N ALA A 106 -7.50 3.28 0.18
CA ALA A 106 -8.44 2.24 -0.23
C ALA A 106 -9.85 2.52 0.34
N ASP A 107 -9.92 3.17 1.49
CA ASP A 107 -11.18 3.60 2.11
C ASP A 107 -11.40 5.12 1.97
N LYS A 108 -10.64 5.77 1.10
CA LYS A 108 -10.70 7.21 0.83
C LYS A 108 -10.44 8.05 2.08
N ARG A 109 -9.50 7.60 2.90
CA ARG A 109 -9.14 8.24 4.17
C ARG A 109 -7.70 8.74 4.20
N ALA A 110 -7.01 8.79 3.06
CA ALA A 110 -5.62 9.23 3.00
C ALA A 110 -5.47 10.66 3.52
N ILE A 111 -4.38 10.92 4.23
CA ILE A 111 -4.09 12.20 4.87
C ILE A 111 -3.26 13.09 3.95
N ASP A 112 -2.24 12.51 3.32
CA ASP A 112 -1.22 13.25 2.55
C ASP A 112 -1.39 13.11 1.05
N SER A 113 -2.54 12.62 0.58
CA SER A 113 -2.80 12.39 -0.84
C SER A 113 -4.28 12.63 -1.15
N ILE A 114 -4.60 12.67 -2.45
CA ILE A 114 -5.98 12.84 -2.88
C ILE A 114 -6.70 11.49 -2.77
N ASN A 115 -7.84 11.49 -2.10
CA ASN A 115 -8.69 10.31 -1.99
C ASN A 115 -9.48 10.14 -3.29
N ARG A 116 -9.40 8.95 -3.86
CA ARG A 116 -10.09 8.65 -5.13
C ARG A 116 -10.94 7.41 -5.05
#